data_0fc89778441b3e7ebe8971bade443d01
#
_entry.id   0fc89778441b3e7ebe8971bade443d01
#
_cell.length_a   1.000
_cell.length_b   1.000
_cell.length_c   1.000
_cell.angle_alpha   90.00
_cell.angle_beta   90.00
_cell.angle_gamma   90.00
#
_symmetry.space_group_name_H-M   'P 1'
#
loop_
_entity.id
_entity.type
_entity.pdbx_description
1 polymer ?
#
loop_
_entity_poly.entity_id
_entity_poly.type
_entity_poly.pdbx_seq_one_letter_code
_entity_poly.pdbx_strand_id
1 'polypeptide(L)'
;MMKVFEVNITHQVSDYLNDNLKNVETVEKANQKMYKAFGFIHFFDNAEDLQILKEIISISQSIVSEPDRAEYGDFQTNLDLANKVAFHLTTKNVSPEIIIEPTCGKGNFIVASLKHFSNIKKVFGIEIYKPYVWESKFNIIDFYLSNPREDKPEISIIHSSVFDFDFKTIAKENNTKEILIIGNPPWITNSKLGSLNSSNLPKKTNFKNHNGLDAMT
;
A
#
# COMPACT_ATOMS: atom_id res chain seq x y z
N MET A 1 -26.06 -2.12 -3.68
CA MET A 1 -25.34 -3.38 -3.87
C MET A 1 -23.85 -3.05 -3.64
N MET A 2 -23.29 -3.46 -2.50
CA MET A 2 -21.87 -3.23 -2.23
C MET A 2 -21.03 -3.98 -3.28
N LYS A 3 -20.06 -3.30 -3.88
CA LYS A 3 -19.11 -3.98 -4.77
C LYS A 3 -18.14 -4.77 -3.89
N VAL A 4 -18.29 -6.07 -3.86
CA VAL A 4 -17.27 -6.96 -3.28
C VAL A 4 -16.08 -6.94 -4.22
N PHE A 5 -14.91 -6.61 -3.70
CA PHE A 5 -13.68 -6.60 -4.49
C PHE A 5 -13.08 -8.00 -4.50
N GLU A 6 -12.59 -8.43 -5.65
CA GLU A 6 -11.73 -9.61 -5.75
C GLU A 6 -10.32 -9.19 -5.29
N VAL A 7 -9.85 -9.81 -4.23
CA VAL A 7 -8.52 -9.53 -3.64
C VAL A 7 -7.81 -10.84 -3.30
N ASN A 8 -6.49 -10.86 -3.44
CA ASN A 8 -5.69 -12.00 -3.03
C ASN A 8 -5.46 -11.96 -1.51
N ILE A 9 -5.82 -13.05 -0.84
CA ILE A 9 -5.58 -13.24 0.57
C ILE A 9 -5.10 -14.68 0.82
N THR A 10 -4.04 -14.86 1.60
CA THR A 10 -3.57 -16.21 1.97
C THR A 10 -4.45 -16.81 3.05
N HIS A 11 -4.48 -18.15 3.13
CA HIS A 11 -5.23 -18.86 4.17
C HIS A 11 -4.83 -18.39 5.57
N GLN A 12 -3.53 -18.28 5.85
CA GLN A 12 -3.07 -17.87 7.19
C GLN A 12 -3.53 -16.44 7.55
N VAL A 13 -3.59 -15.51 6.59
CA VAL A 13 -4.10 -14.15 6.83
C VAL A 13 -5.61 -14.18 7.05
N SER A 14 -6.35 -14.92 6.22
CA SER A 14 -7.80 -15.08 6.35
C SER A 14 -8.18 -15.66 7.71
N ASP A 15 -7.53 -16.74 8.12
CA ASP A 15 -7.76 -17.40 9.41
C ASP A 15 -7.44 -16.45 10.58
N TYR A 16 -6.29 -15.76 10.52
CA TYR A 16 -5.93 -14.80 11.55
C TYR A 16 -6.97 -13.68 11.69
N LEU A 17 -7.37 -13.09 10.56
CA LEU A 17 -8.35 -11.98 10.57
C LEU A 17 -9.72 -12.46 11.06
N ASN A 18 -10.17 -13.64 10.62
CA ASN A 18 -11.42 -14.22 11.08
C ASN A 18 -11.38 -14.44 12.60
N ASP A 19 -10.36 -15.07 13.14
CA ASP A 19 -10.26 -15.40 14.57
C ASP A 19 -10.20 -14.15 15.44
N ASN A 20 -9.55 -13.09 14.96
CA ASN A 20 -9.34 -11.89 15.75
C ASN A 20 -10.42 -10.81 15.54
N LEU A 21 -11.14 -10.81 14.41
CA LEU A 21 -12.05 -9.72 14.05
C LEU A 21 -13.52 -10.14 13.93
N LYS A 22 -13.85 -11.43 13.87
CA LYS A 22 -15.25 -11.89 13.70
C LYS A 22 -16.24 -11.29 14.71
N ASN A 23 -15.83 -11.14 15.96
CA ASN A 23 -16.65 -10.63 17.07
C ASN A 23 -16.38 -9.13 17.36
N VAL A 24 -15.67 -8.44 16.49
CA VAL A 24 -15.39 -7.01 16.67
C VAL A 24 -16.45 -6.19 15.95
N GLU A 25 -17.12 -5.32 16.70
CA GLU A 25 -18.27 -4.55 16.23
C GLU A 25 -17.90 -3.13 15.79
N THR A 26 -16.82 -2.56 16.35
CA THR A 26 -16.45 -1.17 16.07
C THR A 26 -15.09 -1.06 15.39
N VAL A 27 -14.96 -0.05 14.52
CA VAL A 27 -13.73 0.27 13.78
C VAL A 27 -12.57 0.57 14.72
N GLU A 28 -12.83 1.29 15.82
CA GLU A 28 -11.82 1.67 16.81
C GLU A 28 -11.19 0.43 17.46
N LYS A 29 -12.03 -0.53 17.89
CA LYS A 29 -11.52 -1.79 18.49
C LYS A 29 -10.78 -2.63 17.46
N ALA A 30 -11.27 -2.67 16.21
CA ALA A 30 -10.60 -3.37 15.14
C ALA A 30 -9.22 -2.75 14.85
N ASN A 31 -9.16 -1.42 14.71
CA ASN A 31 -7.91 -0.70 14.49
C ASN A 31 -6.91 -0.87 15.65
N GLN A 32 -7.37 -0.83 16.89
CA GLN A 32 -6.51 -1.09 18.07
C GLN A 32 -5.88 -2.49 18.01
N LYS A 33 -6.63 -3.52 17.61
CA LYS A 33 -6.10 -4.87 17.44
C LYS A 33 -5.05 -4.93 16.32
N MET A 34 -5.35 -4.31 15.18
CA MET A 34 -4.43 -4.30 14.02
C MET A 34 -3.18 -3.48 14.29
N TYR A 35 -3.29 -2.37 15.04
CA TYR A 35 -2.14 -1.61 15.50
C TYR A 35 -1.24 -2.44 16.43
N LYS A 36 -1.82 -3.04 17.44
CA LYS A 36 -1.06 -3.88 18.41
C LYS A 36 -0.39 -5.07 17.74
N ALA A 37 -1.05 -5.70 16.77
CA ALA A 37 -0.53 -6.89 16.12
C ALA A 37 0.49 -6.59 15.02
N PHE A 38 0.30 -5.53 14.24
CA PHE A 38 1.04 -5.30 12.99
C PHE A 38 1.54 -3.86 12.79
N GLY A 39 1.22 -2.92 13.68
CA GLY A 39 1.63 -1.52 13.57
C GLY A 39 0.75 -0.65 12.67
N PHE A 40 -0.38 -1.14 12.16
CA PHE A 40 -1.26 -0.34 11.31
C PHE A 40 -1.95 0.79 12.10
N ILE A 41 -1.69 2.05 11.73
CA ILE A 41 -2.32 3.22 12.35
C ILE A 41 -3.83 3.23 12.05
N HIS A 42 -4.20 3.05 10.78
CA HIS A 42 -5.58 2.91 10.32
C HIS A 42 -5.68 1.72 9.35
N PHE A 43 -6.07 0.55 9.87
CA PHE A 43 -6.35 -0.59 9.01
C PHE A 43 -7.71 -0.46 8.33
N PHE A 44 -8.68 0.12 9.03
CA PHE A 44 -10.00 0.46 8.55
C PHE A 44 -10.21 1.96 8.61
N ASP A 45 -10.68 2.57 7.53
CA ASP A 45 -11.00 4.00 7.47
C ASP A 45 -12.38 4.27 8.06
N ASN A 46 -13.32 3.31 7.92
CA ASN A 46 -14.72 3.42 8.33
C ASN A 46 -15.38 2.05 8.57
N ALA A 47 -16.65 2.05 8.96
CA ALA A 47 -17.40 0.83 9.25
C ALA A 47 -17.67 -0.01 7.99
N GLU A 48 -17.76 0.59 6.81
CA GLU A 48 -17.93 -0.10 5.55
C GLU A 48 -16.71 -0.97 5.23
N ASP A 49 -15.49 -0.48 5.48
CA ASP A 49 -14.26 -1.24 5.33
C ASP A 49 -14.24 -2.50 6.21
N LEU A 50 -14.72 -2.40 7.45
CA LEU A 50 -14.82 -3.56 8.34
C LEU A 50 -15.84 -4.59 7.82
N GLN A 51 -16.95 -4.12 7.25
CA GLN A 51 -17.96 -4.99 6.64
C GLN A 51 -17.41 -5.66 5.36
N ILE A 52 -16.74 -4.91 4.49
CA ILE A 52 -16.09 -5.43 3.28
C ILE A 52 -15.10 -6.53 3.64
N LEU A 53 -14.27 -6.35 4.68
CA LEU A 53 -13.32 -7.38 5.11
C LEU A 53 -14.04 -8.67 5.53
N LYS A 54 -15.13 -8.57 6.28
CA LYS A 54 -15.92 -9.75 6.70
C LYS A 54 -16.48 -10.50 5.49
N GLU A 55 -16.90 -9.78 4.47
CA GLU A 55 -17.35 -10.38 3.20
C GLU A 55 -16.19 -11.04 2.45
N ILE A 56 -15.02 -10.39 2.31
CA ILE A 56 -13.82 -10.96 1.69
C ILE A 56 -13.45 -12.29 2.37
N ILE A 57 -13.42 -12.33 3.69
CA ILE A 57 -13.07 -13.54 4.45
C ILE A 57 -14.13 -14.65 4.28
N SER A 58 -15.41 -14.29 4.15
CA SER A 58 -16.51 -15.25 3.99
C SER A 58 -16.52 -15.93 2.61
N ILE A 59 -16.00 -15.24 1.59
CA ILE A 59 -15.92 -15.73 0.20
C ILE A 59 -14.62 -16.50 0.01
N SER A 60 -14.40 -17.58 0.70
CA SER A 60 -13.15 -18.36 0.81
C SER A 60 -12.48 -18.84 -0.50
N GLN A 61 -12.62 -18.15 -1.62
CA GLN A 61 -11.85 -18.39 -2.86
C GLN A 61 -11.68 -17.10 -3.64
N SER A 62 -10.47 -16.60 -3.67
CA SER A 62 -10.06 -15.51 -4.55
C SER A 62 -9.99 -16.00 -6.01
N ILE A 63 -11.02 -15.76 -6.78
CA ILE A 63 -10.92 -15.82 -8.24
C ILE A 63 -10.48 -14.43 -8.69
N VAL A 64 -9.24 -14.33 -9.16
CA VAL A 64 -8.70 -13.10 -9.73
C VAL A 64 -9.19 -12.96 -11.14
N SER A 65 -10.21 -12.14 -11.38
CA SER A 65 -10.37 -11.51 -12.69
C SER A 65 -9.42 -10.32 -12.74
N GLU A 66 -8.52 -10.29 -13.73
CA GLU A 66 -7.61 -9.15 -13.91
C GLU A 66 -8.42 -7.92 -14.35
N PRO A 67 -8.50 -6.86 -13.54
CA PRO A 67 -9.10 -5.61 -13.97
C PRO A 67 -8.29 -5.01 -15.12
N ASP A 68 -8.86 -4.03 -15.82
CA ASP A 68 -8.20 -3.30 -16.91
C ASP A 68 -6.87 -2.68 -16.43
N ARG A 69 -5.81 -3.49 -16.42
CA ARG A 69 -4.44 -3.12 -15.99
C ARG A 69 -3.90 -1.92 -16.76
N ALA A 70 -4.47 -1.67 -17.96
CA ALA A 70 -4.01 -0.59 -18.82
C ALA A 70 -4.34 0.81 -18.28
N GLU A 71 -5.44 0.98 -17.51
CA GLU A 71 -5.86 2.28 -16.99
C GLU A 71 -4.92 2.82 -15.91
N TYR A 72 -4.38 1.93 -15.08
CA TYR A 72 -3.53 2.32 -13.96
C TYR A 72 -2.03 2.14 -14.24
N GLY A 73 -1.65 1.74 -15.48
CA GLY A 73 -0.26 1.42 -15.79
C GLY A 73 0.29 0.29 -14.94
N ASP A 74 -0.57 -0.70 -14.66
CA ASP A 74 -0.35 -1.75 -13.64
C ASP A 74 0.73 -2.74 -14.05
N PHE A 75 1.96 -2.42 -13.72
CA PHE A 75 3.10 -3.33 -13.75
C PHE A 75 3.56 -3.60 -12.32
N GLN A 76 2.91 -4.56 -11.65
CA GLN A 76 3.28 -4.94 -10.30
C GLN A 76 4.72 -5.46 -10.26
N THR A 77 5.57 -4.80 -9.48
CA THR A 77 6.94 -5.25 -9.28
C THR A 77 6.94 -6.58 -8.55
N ASN A 78 7.65 -7.56 -9.11
CA ASN A 78 7.83 -8.86 -8.45
C ASN A 78 8.56 -8.69 -7.11
N LEU A 79 8.13 -9.44 -6.07
CA LEU A 79 8.71 -9.37 -4.73
C LEU A 79 10.22 -9.70 -4.72
N ASP A 80 10.69 -10.62 -5.59
CA ASP A 80 12.11 -10.93 -5.70
C ASP A 80 12.94 -9.75 -6.18
N LEU A 81 12.41 -8.97 -7.14
CA LEU A 81 13.06 -7.74 -7.60
C LEU A 81 13.07 -6.69 -6.50
N ALA A 82 11.94 -6.47 -5.82
CA ALA A 82 11.85 -5.55 -4.70
C ALA A 82 12.85 -5.91 -3.59
N ASN A 83 12.97 -7.21 -3.24
CA ASN A 83 13.95 -7.71 -2.28
C ASN A 83 15.39 -7.44 -2.72
N LYS A 84 15.74 -7.66 -3.99
CA LYS A 84 17.09 -7.39 -4.52
C LYS A 84 17.42 -5.90 -4.44
N VAL A 85 16.46 -5.02 -4.76
CA VAL A 85 16.65 -3.56 -4.67
C VAL A 85 16.86 -3.15 -3.20
N ALA A 86 15.97 -3.55 -2.29
CA ALA A 86 16.10 -3.22 -0.87
C ALA A 86 17.42 -3.75 -0.27
N PHE A 87 17.78 -5.00 -0.57
CA PHE A 87 19.07 -5.57 -0.17
C PHE A 87 20.26 -4.78 -0.73
N HIS A 88 20.24 -4.43 -2.01
CA HIS A 88 21.32 -3.63 -2.60
C HIS A 88 21.49 -2.29 -1.88
N LEU A 89 20.41 -1.63 -1.51
CA LEU A 89 20.48 -0.37 -0.77
C LEU A 89 21.12 -0.54 0.62
N THR A 90 20.88 -1.66 1.31
CA THR A 90 21.59 -1.94 2.58
C THR A 90 23.11 -2.08 2.37
N THR A 91 23.55 -2.66 1.25
CA THR A 91 25.00 -2.74 0.92
C THR A 91 25.63 -1.37 0.66
N LYS A 92 24.82 -0.33 0.45
CA LYS A 92 25.24 1.07 0.29
C LYS A 92 25.09 1.87 1.58
N ASN A 93 24.89 1.22 2.72
CA ASN A 93 24.68 1.82 4.03
C ASN A 93 23.43 2.71 4.13
N VAL A 94 22.43 2.49 3.28
CA VAL A 94 21.12 3.14 3.41
C VAL A 94 20.39 2.53 4.61
N SER A 95 19.99 3.36 5.57
CA SER A 95 19.35 2.91 6.82
C SER A 95 18.17 3.81 7.20
N PRO A 96 17.08 3.81 6.43
CA PRO A 96 16.00 4.76 6.58
C PRO A 96 15.20 4.52 7.86
N GLU A 97 14.75 5.62 8.46
CA GLU A 97 13.75 5.60 9.52
C GLU A 97 12.31 5.66 8.96
N ILE A 98 12.15 6.20 7.75
CA ILE A 98 10.85 6.34 7.10
C ILE A 98 10.91 5.79 5.68
N ILE A 99 9.93 4.96 5.35
CA ILE A 99 9.70 4.47 3.99
C ILE A 99 8.46 5.15 3.41
N ILE A 100 8.57 5.63 2.18
CA ILE A 100 7.43 6.12 1.40
C ILE A 100 7.39 5.36 0.07
N GLU A 101 6.31 4.65 -0.19
CA GLU A 101 6.02 4.05 -1.49
C GLU A 101 4.82 4.79 -2.12
N PRO A 102 5.07 5.71 -3.09
CA PRO A 102 4.05 6.64 -3.58
C PRO A 102 2.93 5.99 -4.41
N THR A 103 3.16 4.79 -4.92
CA THR A 103 2.22 3.99 -5.73
C THR A 103 2.44 2.52 -5.38
N CYS A 104 1.96 2.15 -4.17
CA CYS A 104 2.45 0.92 -3.56
C CYS A 104 1.87 -0.37 -4.16
N GLY A 105 0.80 -0.29 -4.96
CA GLY A 105 0.19 -1.49 -5.53
C GLY A 105 -0.09 -2.52 -4.45
N LYS A 106 0.44 -3.72 -4.63
CA LYS A 106 0.32 -4.83 -3.67
C LYS A 106 1.33 -4.75 -2.50
N GLY A 107 2.12 -3.67 -2.39
CA GLY A 107 3.04 -3.42 -1.27
C GLY A 107 4.33 -4.22 -1.30
N ASN A 108 4.78 -4.70 -2.46
CA ASN A 108 5.99 -5.53 -2.54
C ASN A 108 7.27 -4.81 -2.11
N PHE A 109 7.43 -3.51 -2.42
CA PHE A 109 8.55 -2.72 -1.91
C PHE A 109 8.43 -2.43 -0.41
N ILE A 110 7.21 -2.29 0.12
CA ILE A 110 7.00 -2.17 1.58
C ILE A 110 7.46 -3.44 2.26
N VAL A 111 6.99 -4.62 1.83
CA VAL A 111 7.39 -5.91 2.40
C VAL A 111 8.91 -6.11 2.30
N ALA A 112 9.51 -5.80 1.14
CA ALA A 112 10.96 -5.88 0.97
C ALA A 112 11.71 -4.92 1.92
N SER A 113 11.20 -3.69 2.09
CA SER A 113 11.78 -2.73 3.03
C SER A 113 11.69 -3.22 4.48
N LEU A 114 10.53 -3.71 4.90
CA LEU A 114 10.34 -4.29 6.23
C LEU A 114 11.26 -5.50 6.49
N LYS A 115 11.61 -6.25 5.44
CA LYS A 115 12.52 -7.39 5.55
C LYS A 115 13.98 -6.97 5.72
N HIS A 116 14.43 -5.94 5.00
CA HIS A 116 15.86 -5.63 4.84
C HIS A 116 16.34 -4.46 5.69
N PHE A 117 15.48 -3.53 6.10
CA PHE A 117 15.86 -2.39 6.94
C PHE A 117 15.36 -2.58 8.37
N SER A 118 16.28 -2.52 9.34
CA SER A 118 15.97 -2.71 10.76
C SER A 118 15.59 -1.43 11.50
N ASN A 119 15.91 -0.25 10.94
CA ASN A 119 15.73 1.04 11.61
C ASN A 119 14.43 1.76 11.30
N ILE A 120 13.53 1.12 10.53
CA ILE A 120 12.26 1.74 10.11
C ILE A 120 11.39 2.03 11.33
N LYS A 121 10.87 3.25 11.41
CA LYS A 121 9.91 3.73 12.43
C LYS A 121 8.53 3.97 11.82
N LYS A 122 8.48 4.42 10.54
CA LYS A 122 7.22 4.69 9.85
C LYS A 122 7.26 4.20 8.40
N VAL A 123 6.11 3.74 7.93
CA VAL A 123 5.89 3.33 6.54
C VAL A 123 4.64 4.01 6.01
N PHE A 124 4.74 4.63 4.85
CA PHE A 124 3.61 5.21 4.12
C PHE A 124 3.53 4.55 2.74
N GLY A 125 2.43 3.87 2.46
CA GLY A 125 2.06 3.37 1.14
C GLY A 125 0.85 4.12 0.62
N ILE A 126 0.92 4.67 -0.58
CA ILE A 126 -0.19 5.38 -1.23
C ILE A 126 -0.64 4.55 -2.43
N GLU A 127 -1.94 4.29 -2.54
CA GLU A 127 -2.51 3.51 -3.63
C GLU A 127 -3.90 4.03 -4.00
N ILE A 128 -4.14 4.23 -5.29
CA ILE A 128 -5.42 4.74 -5.80
C ILE A 128 -6.45 3.62 -5.99
N TYR A 129 -6.01 2.38 -6.25
CA TYR A 129 -6.88 1.26 -6.51
C TYR A 129 -7.22 0.50 -5.21
N LYS A 130 -8.46 0.63 -4.73
CA LYS A 130 -8.89 0.09 -3.43
C LYS A 130 -8.59 -1.41 -3.22
N PRO A 131 -8.74 -2.32 -4.21
CA PRO A 131 -8.35 -3.72 -4.03
C PRO A 131 -6.87 -3.89 -3.70
N TYR A 132 -5.97 -3.10 -4.29
CA TYR A 132 -4.53 -3.16 -3.97
C TYR A 132 -4.22 -2.59 -2.59
N VAL A 133 -4.99 -1.61 -2.10
CA VAL A 133 -4.90 -1.18 -0.70
C VAL A 133 -5.14 -2.35 0.25
N TRP A 134 -6.12 -3.21 -0.05
CA TRP A 134 -6.36 -4.43 0.73
C TRP A 134 -5.25 -5.47 0.55
N GLU A 135 -4.85 -5.76 -0.68
CA GLU A 135 -3.78 -6.74 -0.93
C GLU A 135 -2.45 -6.31 -0.28
N SER A 136 -2.10 -5.03 -0.31
CA SER A 136 -0.89 -4.54 0.37
C SER A 136 -0.96 -4.72 1.89
N LYS A 137 -2.12 -4.45 2.51
CA LYS A 137 -2.35 -4.72 3.93
C LYS A 137 -2.23 -6.22 4.24
N PHE A 138 -2.80 -7.09 3.39
CA PHE A 138 -2.72 -8.54 3.58
C PHE A 138 -1.30 -9.08 3.40
N ASN A 139 -0.55 -8.60 2.41
CA ASN A 139 0.84 -9.00 2.20
C ASN A 139 1.75 -8.60 3.38
N ILE A 140 1.49 -7.45 4.00
CA ILE A 140 2.20 -7.02 5.22
C ILE A 140 1.84 -7.91 6.41
N ILE A 141 0.57 -8.28 6.58
CA ILE A 141 0.14 -9.23 7.62
C ILE A 141 0.81 -10.59 7.40
N ASP A 142 0.77 -11.11 6.17
CA ASP A 142 1.38 -12.38 5.79
C ASP A 142 2.88 -12.41 6.10
N PHE A 143 3.57 -11.31 5.79
CA PHE A 143 4.97 -11.15 6.14
C PHE A 143 5.21 -11.25 7.65
N TYR A 144 4.41 -10.58 8.49
CA TYR A 144 4.58 -10.59 9.93
C TYR A 144 4.14 -11.91 10.59
N LEU A 145 3.14 -12.60 10.05
CA LEU A 145 2.77 -13.93 10.50
C LEU A 145 3.89 -14.95 10.23
N SER A 146 4.56 -14.81 9.09
CA SER A 146 5.69 -15.65 8.70
C SER A 146 7.02 -15.22 9.35
N ASN A 147 7.15 -13.98 9.80
CA ASN A 147 8.36 -13.40 10.38
C ASN A 147 8.00 -12.60 11.66
N PRO A 148 7.65 -13.29 12.77
CA PRO A 148 7.27 -12.62 14.01
C PRO A 148 8.39 -11.74 14.56
N ARG A 149 8.05 -10.50 14.93
CA ARG A 149 8.95 -9.56 15.63
C ARG A 149 8.15 -8.69 16.58
N GLU A 150 8.80 -8.25 17.66
CA GLU A 150 8.18 -7.39 18.66
C GLU A 150 8.12 -5.93 18.17
N ASP A 151 9.26 -5.42 17.71
CA ASP A 151 9.35 -4.06 17.19
C ASP A 151 8.82 -3.97 15.76
N LYS A 152 7.71 -3.25 15.61
CA LYS A 152 7.07 -2.98 14.34
C LYS A 152 6.95 -1.48 14.13
N PRO A 153 7.24 -0.97 12.91
CA PRO A 153 7.01 0.43 12.60
C PRO A 153 5.52 0.76 12.58
N GLU A 154 5.21 2.04 12.67
CA GLU A 154 3.88 2.56 12.32
C GLU A 154 3.66 2.44 10.82
N ILE A 155 2.55 1.82 10.41
CA ILE A 155 2.23 1.56 9.00
C ILE A 155 0.92 2.24 8.62
N SER A 156 0.99 3.06 7.56
CA SER A 156 -0.16 3.73 6.95
C SER A 156 -0.25 3.34 5.48
N ILE A 157 -1.27 2.57 5.11
CA ILE A 157 -1.60 2.30 3.70
C ILE A 157 -2.83 3.12 3.35
N ILE A 158 -2.66 4.09 2.47
CA ILE A 158 -3.60 5.19 2.26
C ILE A 158 -4.23 5.07 0.88
N HIS A 159 -5.57 5.03 0.84
CA HIS A 159 -6.35 5.05 -0.40
C HIS A 159 -6.40 6.48 -0.94
N SER A 160 -5.47 6.83 -1.83
CA SER A 160 -5.37 8.16 -2.41
C SER A 160 -4.62 8.14 -3.74
N SER A 161 -4.87 9.16 -4.57
CA SER A 161 -3.98 9.45 -5.70
C SER A 161 -2.66 10.04 -5.19
N VAL A 162 -1.55 9.60 -5.77
CA VAL A 162 -0.22 10.17 -5.52
C VAL A 162 -0.17 11.69 -5.79
N PHE A 163 -0.98 12.17 -6.73
CA PHE A 163 -1.04 13.60 -7.09
C PHE A 163 -1.81 14.46 -6.09
N ASP A 164 -2.67 13.86 -5.29
CA ASP A 164 -3.50 14.55 -4.29
C ASP A 164 -2.93 14.40 -2.87
N PHE A 165 -1.92 13.54 -2.69
CA PHE A 165 -1.33 13.25 -1.39
C PHE A 165 -0.33 14.34 -0.94
N ASP A 166 -0.41 14.74 0.34
CA ASP A 166 0.46 15.78 0.89
C ASP A 166 1.78 15.23 1.45
N PHE A 167 2.73 15.00 0.54
CA PHE A 167 4.10 14.59 0.92
C PHE A 167 4.85 15.66 1.71
N LYS A 168 4.47 16.95 1.57
CA LYS A 168 5.18 18.06 2.23
C LYS A 168 4.98 18.01 3.74
N THR A 169 3.78 17.68 4.18
CA THR A 169 3.50 17.51 5.62
C THR A 169 4.32 16.37 6.20
N ILE A 170 4.39 15.20 5.53
CA ILE A 170 5.24 14.10 6.01
C ILE A 170 6.71 14.52 6.10
N ALA A 171 7.25 15.16 5.07
CA ALA A 171 8.64 15.60 5.05
C ALA A 171 8.92 16.63 6.16
N LYS A 172 7.99 17.56 6.40
CA LYS A 172 8.13 18.59 7.43
C LYS A 172 8.09 18.03 8.85
N GLU A 173 7.16 17.11 9.12
CA GLU A 173 7.02 16.46 10.43
C GLU A 173 8.18 15.53 10.77
N ASN A 174 8.92 15.07 9.77
CA ASN A 174 10.01 14.12 9.90
C ASN A 174 11.34 14.65 9.35
N ASN A 175 11.56 15.94 9.39
CA ASN A 175 12.70 16.64 8.76
C ASN A 175 14.09 16.26 9.32
N THR A 176 14.14 15.61 10.48
CA THR A 176 15.39 15.13 11.13
C THR A 176 15.65 13.64 10.87
N LYS A 177 14.78 12.97 10.10
CA LYS A 177 14.83 11.53 9.87
C LYS A 177 15.29 11.21 8.45
N GLU A 178 15.94 10.07 8.31
CA GLU A 178 16.29 9.55 6.97
C GLU A 178 15.03 8.97 6.31
N ILE A 179 14.63 9.58 5.21
CA ILE A 179 13.45 9.18 4.42
C ILE A 179 13.92 8.50 3.15
N LEU A 180 13.47 7.27 2.93
CA LEU A 180 13.64 6.57 1.65
C LEU A 180 12.32 6.56 0.89
N ILE A 181 12.31 7.15 -0.30
CA ILE A 181 11.23 7.00 -1.27
C ILE A 181 11.62 5.87 -2.21
N ILE A 182 10.83 4.81 -2.24
CA ILE A 182 11.10 3.62 -3.03
C ILE A 182 9.82 3.11 -3.68
N GLY A 183 9.88 2.67 -4.92
CA GLY A 183 8.73 2.14 -5.65
C GLY A 183 9.00 2.04 -7.15
N ASN A 184 8.03 1.52 -7.87
CA ASN A 184 7.99 1.50 -9.32
C ASN A 184 6.72 2.22 -9.78
N PRO A 185 6.79 3.54 -10.06
CA PRO A 185 5.61 4.31 -10.44
C PRO A 185 5.04 3.85 -11.79
N PRO A 186 3.73 4.06 -12.04
CA PRO A 186 3.09 3.65 -13.28
C PRO A 186 3.66 4.39 -14.50
N TRP A 187 3.93 3.66 -15.57
CA TRP A 187 4.45 4.15 -16.85
C TRP A 187 3.32 4.30 -17.86
N ILE A 188 2.53 5.35 -17.75
CA ILE A 188 1.41 5.59 -18.65
C ILE A 188 1.42 7.05 -19.16
N THR A 189 1.27 7.23 -20.47
CA THR A 189 1.25 8.55 -21.08
C THR A 189 -0.08 9.26 -20.86
N ASN A 190 -0.08 10.60 -20.78
CA ASN A 190 -1.30 11.40 -20.66
C ASN A 190 -2.27 11.17 -21.84
N SER A 191 -1.74 10.93 -23.03
CA SER A 191 -2.58 10.60 -24.21
C SER A 191 -3.31 9.27 -24.06
N LYS A 192 -2.64 8.28 -23.47
CA LYS A 192 -3.25 6.97 -23.23
C LYS A 192 -4.30 7.06 -22.11
N LEU A 193 -4.05 7.78 -21.02
CA LEU A 193 -5.04 8.06 -19.98
C LEU A 193 -6.25 8.80 -20.53
N GLY A 194 -6.03 9.79 -21.40
CA GLY A 194 -7.11 10.51 -22.06
C GLY A 194 -7.96 9.60 -22.95
N SER A 195 -7.36 8.66 -23.67
CA SER A 195 -8.11 7.69 -24.52
C SER A 195 -8.96 6.71 -23.71
N LEU A 196 -8.58 6.46 -22.44
CA LEU A 196 -9.32 5.62 -21.49
C LEU A 196 -10.37 6.40 -20.70
N ASN A 197 -10.55 7.72 -20.96
CA ASN A 197 -11.41 8.60 -20.18
C ASN A 197 -11.11 8.56 -18.67
N SER A 198 -9.86 8.29 -18.31
CA SER A 198 -9.44 8.21 -16.91
C SER A 198 -9.48 9.59 -16.25
N SER A 199 -9.99 9.65 -15.03
CA SER A 199 -9.93 10.85 -14.19
C SER A 199 -8.57 11.03 -13.50
N ASN A 200 -7.67 10.04 -13.59
CA ASN A 200 -6.38 10.02 -12.93
C ASN A 200 -5.29 10.75 -13.76
N LEU A 201 -5.61 11.95 -14.21
CA LEU A 201 -4.68 12.82 -14.91
C LEU A 201 -4.06 13.82 -13.93
N PRO A 202 -2.72 14.05 -13.99
CA PRO A 202 -2.10 15.09 -13.18
C PRO A 202 -2.66 16.45 -13.57
N LYS A 203 -2.97 17.29 -12.57
CA LYS A 203 -3.42 18.65 -12.81
C LYS A 203 -2.29 19.44 -13.48
N LYS A 204 -2.57 20.11 -14.59
CA LYS A 204 -1.57 20.90 -15.37
C LYS A 204 -0.77 21.90 -14.51
N THR A 205 -1.35 22.39 -13.43
CA THR A 205 -0.73 23.34 -12.48
C THR A 205 0.39 22.73 -11.64
N ASN A 206 0.46 21.40 -11.51
CA ASN A 206 1.46 20.74 -10.69
C ASN A 206 2.85 20.68 -11.35
N PHE A 207 2.94 20.91 -12.66
CA PHE A 207 4.16 20.80 -13.45
C PHE A 207 4.59 22.10 -14.13
N LYS A 208 4.37 23.27 -13.50
CA LYS A 208 4.82 24.58 -14.00
C LYS A 208 4.53 24.82 -15.49
N ASN A 209 3.32 24.49 -15.94
CA ASN A 209 2.85 24.65 -17.33
C ASN A 209 3.58 23.82 -18.40
N HIS A 210 4.26 22.75 -18.06
CA HIS A 210 4.77 21.83 -19.07
C HIS A 210 3.62 21.02 -19.68
N ASN A 211 3.24 21.37 -20.91
CA ASN A 211 2.26 20.63 -21.68
C ASN A 211 2.93 19.37 -22.26
N GLY A 212 2.28 18.23 -22.15
CA GLY A 212 2.72 16.98 -22.81
C GLY A 212 3.70 16.13 -22.00
N LEU A 213 3.86 16.38 -20.70
CA LEU A 213 4.55 15.44 -19.82
C LEU A 213 3.69 14.22 -19.57
N ASP A 214 4.33 13.07 -19.54
CA ASP A 214 3.71 11.83 -19.10
C ASP A 214 3.42 11.88 -17.59
N ALA A 215 2.50 11.04 -17.11
CA ALA A 215 2.04 11.08 -15.72
C ALA A 215 3.18 10.93 -14.68
N MET A 216 4.35 10.49 -15.11
CA MET A 216 5.48 10.18 -14.23
C MET A 216 6.83 10.76 -14.71
N THR A 217 6.85 11.83 -15.47
CA THR A 217 8.10 12.54 -15.83
C THR A 217 8.40 13.73 -14.92
#